data_5fb0d5351b27c2d5991583f92bfc3259
#
_entry.id   5fb0d5351b27c2d5991583f92bfc3259
#
_cell.length_a   1.000
_cell.length_b   1.000
_cell.length_c   1.000
_cell.angle_alpha   90.00
_cell.angle_beta   90.00
_cell.angle_gamma   90.00
#
_symmetry.space_group_name_H-M   'P 1'
#
loop_
_entity.id
_entity.type
_entity.pdbx_description
1 polymer ?
#
loop_
_entity_poly.entity_id
_entity_poly.type
_entity_poly.pdbx_seq_one_letter_code
_entity_poly.pdbx_strand_id
1 'polypeptide(L)'
;MQPGLLARIKDNLMMRNSTIKTYSELIKLPTFEERYRYLKLCGVVGDETFGSNSYIYNKFLKSDLWKSIRNDVIIRDSGCDLGILDREIQGTLIVHHMNPITLDDIYHSSEFLLNPKYLICTSLNTHNAIHYGDESLLLIVPPERTPYDTCPWRRR
;
A
#
# COMPACT_ATOMS: atom_id res chain seq x y z
N MET A 1 20.02 -29.73 -9.11
CA MET A 1 18.76 -29.10 -8.71
C MET A 1 19.02 -28.28 -7.45
N GLN A 2 18.97 -26.97 -7.55
CA GLN A 2 19.31 -26.11 -6.40
C GLN A 2 18.17 -26.15 -5.36
N PRO A 3 18.46 -26.43 -4.07
CA PRO A 3 17.44 -26.51 -3.02
C PRO A 3 16.67 -25.20 -2.77
N GLY A 4 17.19 -24.08 -3.23
CA GLY A 4 16.59 -22.76 -3.00
C GLY A 4 15.33 -22.44 -3.83
N LEU A 5 15.15 -23.06 -5.00
CA LEU A 5 14.02 -22.75 -5.87
C LEU A 5 12.71 -23.37 -5.36
N LEU A 6 12.77 -24.61 -4.88
CA LEU A 6 11.61 -25.31 -4.31
C LEU A 6 11.18 -24.71 -2.95
N ALA A 7 12.13 -24.25 -2.15
CA ALA A 7 11.84 -23.53 -0.91
C ALA A 7 11.16 -22.20 -1.21
N ARG A 8 11.66 -21.40 -2.16
CA ARG A 8 11.05 -20.14 -2.61
C ARG A 8 9.63 -20.32 -3.19
N ILE A 9 9.41 -21.39 -3.97
CA ILE A 9 8.08 -21.72 -4.50
C ILE A 9 7.11 -22.09 -3.36
N LYS A 10 7.58 -22.85 -2.36
CA LYS A 10 6.80 -23.19 -1.18
C LYS A 10 6.50 -21.97 -0.32
N ASP A 11 7.45 -21.08 -0.12
CA ASP A 11 7.26 -19.84 0.64
C ASP A 11 6.28 -18.90 -0.08
N ASN A 12 6.38 -18.75 -1.40
CA ASN A 12 5.41 -18.01 -2.20
C ASN A 12 4.01 -18.66 -2.19
N LEU A 13 3.92 -19.98 -2.19
CA LEU A 13 2.64 -20.69 -2.08
C LEU A 13 2.05 -20.59 -0.66
N MET A 14 2.87 -20.65 0.38
CA MET A 14 2.45 -20.45 1.77
C MET A 14 1.99 -19.01 2.02
N MET A 15 2.61 -18.02 1.36
CA MET A 15 2.18 -16.63 1.46
C MET A 15 0.86 -16.37 0.71
N ARG A 16 0.58 -17.08 -0.38
CA ARG A 16 -0.72 -17.03 -1.06
C ARG A 16 -1.84 -17.70 -0.27
N ASN A 17 -1.53 -18.52 0.74
CA ASN A 17 -2.50 -19.06 1.71
C ASN A 17 -2.84 -18.12 2.85
N SER A 18 -2.15 -16.98 2.98
CA SER A 18 -2.66 -15.87 3.78
C SER A 18 -3.87 -15.28 3.05
N THR A 19 -4.96 -15.07 3.75
CA THR A 19 -6.23 -14.55 3.25
C THR A 19 -6.02 -13.45 2.20
N ILE A 20 -6.57 -13.63 0.99
CA ILE A 20 -6.53 -12.60 -0.07
C ILE A 20 -7.22 -11.36 0.47
N LYS A 21 -6.52 -10.23 0.41
CA LYS A 21 -7.00 -8.96 0.94
C LYS A 21 -7.83 -8.24 -0.11
N THR A 22 -9.00 -7.74 0.29
CA THR A 22 -9.93 -7.05 -0.60
C THR A 22 -10.42 -5.72 0.01
N TYR A 23 -10.75 -4.78 -0.88
CA TYR A 23 -11.36 -3.50 -0.49
C TYR A 23 -12.64 -3.70 0.34
N SER A 24 -13.53 -4.61 -0.08
CA SER A 24 -14.81 -4.85 0.59
C SER A 24 -14.67 -5.41 2.01
N GLU A 25 -13.59 -6.08 2.31
CA GLU A 25 -13.27 -6.55 3.67
C GLU A 25 -12.64 -5.42 4.49
N LEU A 26 -11.71 -4.69 3.89
CA LEU A 26 -11.02 -3.59 4.56
C LEU A 26 -11.98 -2.52 5.07
N ILE A 27 -12.94 -2.09 4.25
CA ILE A 27 -13.88 -1.02 4.64
C ILE A 27 -14.85 -1.41 5.77
N LYS A 28 -14.99 -2.70 6.07
CA LYS A 28 -15.79 -3.19 7.20
C LYS A 28 -15.07 -3.07 8.53
N LEU A 29 -13.75 -2.87 8.52
CA LEU A 29 -12.95 -2.74 9.72
C LEU A 29 -13.10 -1.33 10.28
N PRO A 30 -13.61 -1.18 11.53
CA PRO A 30 -14.01 0.11 12.06
C PRO A 30 -12.85 0.95 12.62
N THR A 31 -11.71 0.33 12.93
CA THR A 31 -10.56 1.04 13.51
C THR A 31 -9.32 0.99 12.63
N PHE A 32 -8.41 1.96 12.82
CA PHE A 32 -7.16 1.96 12.06
C PHE A 32 -6.25 0.79 12.47
N GLU A 33 -6.27 0.39 13.72
CA GLU A 33 -5.50 -0.75 14.23
C GLU A 33 -5.92 -2.06 13.55
N GLU A 34 -7.22 -2.27 13.38
CA GLU A 34 -7.75 -3.43 12.67
C GLU A 34 -7.37 -3.40 11.20
N ARG A 35 -7.49 -2.23 10.55
CA ARG A 35 -7.08 -2.03 9.16
C ARG A 35 -5.58 -2.25 8.98
N TYR A 36 -4.76 -1.65 9.83
CA TYR A 36 -3.31 -1.84 9.78
C TYR A 36 -2.93 -3.30 9.97
N ARG A 37 -3.51 -3.98 10.96
CA ARG A 37 -3.28 -5.41 11.20
C ARG A 37 -3.68 -6.28 10.00
N TYR A 38 -4.77 -5.93 9.34
CA TYR A 38 -5.22 -6.58 8.12
C TYR A 38 -4.27 -6.35 6.94
N LEU A 39 -3.78 -5.13 6.76
CA LEU A 39 -2.93 -4.73 5.63
C LEU A 39 -1.47 -5.12 5.80
N LYS A 40 -0.96 -5.19 7.03
CA LYS A 40 0.45 -5.40 7.36
C LYS A 40 1.07 -6.57 6.59
N LEU A 41 2.20 -6.33 5.94
CA LEU A 41 2.95 -7.31 5.15
C LEU A 41 4.20 -7.84 5.86
N CYS A 42 4.58 -7.26 7.00
CA CYS A 42 5.69 -7.69 7.86
C CYS A 42 7.03 -7.84 7.13
N GLY A 43 7.35 -6.91 6.24
CA GLY A 43 8.60 -6.94 5.48
C GLY A 43 8.60 -7.92 4.31
N VAL A 44 7.47 -8.58 4.04
CA VAL A 44 7.27 -9.34 2.82
C VAL A 44 7.01 -8.38 1.68
N VAL A 45 8.08 -7.88 1.15
CA VAL A 45 8.08 -7.11 -0.09
C VAL A 45 8.50 -8.07 -1.17
N GLY A 46 7.71 -8.19 -2.24
CA GLY A 46 8.11 -9.00 -3.38
C GLY A 46 9.46 -8.50 -3.91
N ASP A 47 10.43 -9.40 -4.08
CA ASP A 47 11.72 -9.10 -4.73
C ASP A 47 11.52 -8.39 -6.07
N GLU A 48 10.37 -8.59 -6.69
CA GLU A 48 9.96 -8.01 -7.96
C GLU A 48 9.67 -6.51 -7.88
N THR A 49 9.21 -6.04 -6.73
CA THR A 49 8.83 -4.63 -6.55
C THR A 49 10.04 -3.76 -6.21
N PHE A 50 10.98 -4.29 -5.44
CA PHE A 50 12.16 -3.58 -4.93
C PHE A 50 13.49 -4.25 -5.26
N GLY A 51 13.48 -5.44 -5.89
CA GLY A 51 14.68 -6.21 -6.26
C GLY A 51 15.20 -5.88 -7.66
N SER A 52 16.02 -6.82 -8.21
CA SER A 52 16.67 -6.70 -9.52
C SER A 52 15.69 -6.54 -10.69
N ASN A 53 14.44 -6.98 -10.53
CA ASN A 53 13.39 -6.91 -11.55
C ASN A 53 12.43 -5.72 -11.39
N SER A 54 12.75 -4.80 -10.50
CA SER A 54 11.92 -3.59 -10.25
C SER A 54 11.68 -2.74 -11.50
N TYR A 55 12.53 -2.82 -12.51
CA TYR A 55 12.36 -2.11 -13.77
C TYR A 55 11.11 -2.54 -14.53
N ILE A 56 10.72 -3.82 -14.46
CA ILE A 56 9.51 -4.35 -15.10
C ILE A 56 8.28 -3.77 -14.41
N TYR A 57 8.27 -3.78 -13.09
CA TYR A 57 7.22 -3.17 -12.29
C TYR A 57 7.12 -1.66 -12.53
N ASN A 58 8.24 -0.96 -12.56
CA ASN A 58 8.28 0.47 -12.85
C ASN A 58 7.78 0.82 -14.27
N LYS A 59 8.06 -0.05 -15.26
CA LYS A 59 7.52 0.09 -16.62
C LYS A 59 6.00 -0.06 -16.61
N PHE A 60 5.47 -1.03 -15.87
CA PHE A 60 4.04 -1.21 -15.70
C PHE A 60 3.38 0.04 -15.07
N LEU A 61 3.96 0.59 -14.01
CA LEU A 61 3.43 1.79 -13.33
C LEU A 61 3.39 3.04 -14.22
N LYS A 62 4.13 3.06 -15.31
CA LYS A 62 4.12 4.14 -16.31
C LYS A 62 3.10 3.93 -17.43
N SER A 63 2.48 2.75 -17.52
CA SER A 63 1.53 2.41 -18.56
C SER A 63 0.23 3.22 -18.45
N ASP A 64 -0.43 3.47 -19.58
CA ASP A 64 -1.70 4.19 -19.59
C ASP A 64 -2.84 3.38 -18.95
N LEU A 65 -2.75 2.05 -19.07
CA LEU A 65 -3.67 1.14 -18.38
C LEU A 65 -3.60 1.33 -16.86
N TRP A 66 -2.40 1.33 -16.28
CA TRP A 66 -2.22 1.56 -14.85
C TRP A 66 -2.72 2.94 -14.43
N LYS A 67 -2.41 3.97 -15.20
CA LYS A 67 -2.87 5.34 -14.91
C LYS A 67 -4.40 5.43 -14.84
N SER A 68 -5.10 4.76 -15.76
CA SER A 68 -6.57 4.70 -15.75
C SER A 68 -7.10 4.04 -14.47
N ILE A 69 -6.60 2.84 -14.16
CA ILE A 69 -6.99 2.09 -12.95
C ILE A 69 -6.66 2.87 -11.67
N ARG A 70 -5.49 3.48 -11.63
CA ARG A 70 -5.07 4.34 -10.52
C ARG A 70 -6.05 5.49 -10.29
N ASN A 71 -6.50 6.15 -11.36
CA ASN A 71 -7.48 7.23 -11.26
C ASN A 71 -8.83 6.73 -10.74
N ASP A 72 -9.30 5.58 -11.19
CA ASP A 72 -10.56 4.98 -10.70
C ASP A 72 -10.49 4.71 -9.19
N VAL A 73 -9.36 4.20 -8.70
CA VAL A 73 -9.13 3.96 -7.27
C VAL A 73 -9.11 5.29 -6.49
N ILE A 74 -8.42 6.30 -7.00
CA ILE A 74 -8.36 7.64 -6.36
C ILE A 74 -9.76 8.25 -6.25
N ILE A 75 -10.56 8.15 -7.30
CA ILE A 75 -11.95 8.67 -7.31
C ILE A 75 -12.80 7.91 -6.30
N ARG A 76 -12.73 6.57 -6.30
CA ARG A 76 -13.49 5.73 -5.36
C ARG A 76 -13.15 6.07 -3.91
N ASP A 77 -11.87 6.22 -3.59
CA ASP A 77 -11.37 6.46 -2.23
C ASP A 77 -11.40 7.94 -1.85
N SER A 78 -11.84 8.82 -2.78
CA SER A 78 -11.92 10.29 -2.58
C SER A 78 -10.58 10.92 -2.16
N GLY A 79 -9.46 10.35 -2.58
CA GLY A 79 -8.11 10.79 -2.20
C GLY A 79 -7.79 10.60 -0.72
N CYS A 80 -8.56 9.76 -0.01
CA CYS A 80 -8.35 9.47 1.40
C CYS A 80 -7.47 8.24 1.61
N ASP A 81 -6.76 8.22 2.73
CA ASP A 81 -5.94 7.10 3.18
C ASP A 81 -6.83 6.02 3.80
N LEU A 82 -7.02 4.90 3.11
CA LEU A 82 -7.86 3.82 3.61
C LEU A 82 -7.19 2.96 4.69
N GLY A 83 -5.89 3.09 4.88
CA GLY A 83 -5.18 2.48 6.01
C GLY A 83 -5.43 3.23 7.32
N ILE A 84 -5.79 4.50 7.22
CA ILE A 84 -6.17 5.36 8.36
C ILE A 84 -7.51 5.98 8.04
N LEU A 85 -8.52 5.66 8.85
CA LEU A 85 -9.90 6.10 8.62
C LEU A 85 -10.02 7.62 8.45
N ASP A 86 -10.80 8.00 7.44
CA ASP A 86 -11.23 9.38 7.17
C ASP A 86 -10.08 10.41 7.07
N ARG A 87 -8.89 9.95 6.68
CA ARG A 87 -7.75 10.81 6.54
C ARG A 87 -7.56 11.24 5.11
N GLU A 88 -7.76 12.52 4.83
CA GLU A 88 -7.34 13.13 3.58
C GLU A 88 -5.82 13.08 3.43
N ILE A 89 -5.35 12.65 2.27
CA ILE A 89 -3.91 12.58 1.99
C ILE A 89 -3.39 13.98 1.64
N GLN A 90 -2.51 14.48 2.50
CA GLN A 90 -1.75 15.70 2.26
C GLN A 90 -0.37 15.32 1.73
N GLY A 91 -0.10 15.62 0.46
CA GLY A 91 1.18 15.31 -0.20
C GLY A 91 1.12 14.09 -1.12
N THR A 92 2.09 13.19 -1.02
CA THR A 92 2.20 12.05 -1.95
C THR A 92 1.12 11.01 -1.73
N LEU A 93 0.28 10.81 -2.74
CA LEU A 93 -0.74 9.77 -2.78
C LEU A 93 -0.20 8.55 -3.53
N ILE A 94 -0.32 7.39 -2.93
CA ILE A 94 0.08 6.11 -3.50
C ILE A 94 -1.15 5.22 -3.62
N VAL A 95 -1.33 4.59 -4.78
CA VAL A 95 -2.27 3.49 -4.92
C VAL A 95 -1.52 2.20 -4.65
N HIS A 96 -1.89 1.56 -3.55
CA HIS A 96 -1.22 0.41 -2.97
C HIS A 96 -1.89 -0.90 -3.37
N HIS A 97 -1.09 -1.87 -3.80
CA HIS A 97 -1.52 -3.25 -3.99
C HIS A 97 -1.57 -3.95 -2.63
N MET A 98 -2.77 -4.31 -2.16
CA MET A 98 -2.94 -4.94 -0.84
C MET A 98 -2.35 -6.35 -0.77
N ASN A 99 -2.23 -7.02 -1.90
CA ASN A 99 -1.62 -8.34 -2.00
C ASN A 99 -0.25 -8.22 -2.69
N PRO A 100 0.77 -8.98 -2.25
CA PRO A 100 2.08 -8.96 -2.88
C PRO A 100 1.99 -9.30 -4.38
N ILE A 101 2.61 -8.47 -5.21
CA ILE A 101 2.66 -8.64 -6.66
C ILE A 101 3.90 -9.44 -7.05
N THR A 102 3.72 -10.39 -7.93
CA THR A 102 4.79 -11.22 -8.52
C THR A 102 5.04 -10.84 -9.97
N LEU A 103 6.18 -11.25 -10.53
CA LEU A 103 6.46 -11.08 -11.96
C LEU A 103 5.41 -11.76 -12.83
N ASP A 104 4.91 -12.90 -12.38
CA ASP A 104 3.85 -13.64 -13.08
C ASP A 104 2.57 -12.82 -13.19
N ASP A 105 2.21 -12.08 -12.13
CA ASP A 105 1.07 -11.17 -12.13
C ASP A 105 1.25 -10.06 -13.19
N ILE A 106 2.47 -9.55 -13.36
CA ILE A 106 2.76 -8.50 -14.35
C ILE A 106 2.70 -9.06 -15.77
N TYR A 107 3.32 -10.23 -16.02
CA TYR A 107 3.34 -10.83 -17.35
C TYR A 107 1.96 -11.28 -17.83
N HIS A 108 1.11 -11.75 -16.93
CA HIS A 108 -0.24 -12.24 -17.26
C HIS A 108 -1.34 -11.21 -16.97
N SER A 109 -0.98 -9.99 -16.58
CA SER A 109 -1.96 -8.93 -16.26
C SER A 109 -3.03 -9.42 -15.27
N SER A 110 -2.59 -10.00 -14.16
CA SER A 110 -3.50 -10.63 -13.19
C SER A 110 -4.50 -9.65 -12.59
N GLU A 111 -5.60 -10.17 -12.05
CA GLU A 111 -6.59 -9.36 -11.34
C GLU A 111 -5.99 -8.63 -10.12
N PHE A 112 -5.02 -9.23 -9.42
CA PHE A 112 -4.37 -8.59 -8.28
C PHE A 112 -3.67 -7.28 -8.65
N LEU A 113 -3.18 -7.20 -9.89
CA LEU A 113 -2.48 -6.05 -10.42
C LEU A 113 -3.43 -4.95 -10.91
N LEU A 114 -4.54 -5.33 -11.54
CA LEU A 114 -5.36 -4.43 -12.35
C LEU A 114 -6.76 -4.17 -11.79
N ASN A 115 -7.27 -5.03 -10.92
CA ASN A 115 -8.64 -4.88 -10.41
C ASN A 115 -8.65 -3.96 -9.17
N PRO A 116 -9.42 -2.84 -9.20
CA PRO A 116 -9.57 -1.94 -8.07
C PRO A 116 -9.98 -2.60 -6.76
N LYS A 117 -10.61 -3.77 -6.80
CA LYS A 117 -10.96 -4.60 -5.64
C LYS A 117 -9.76 -4.92 -4.74
N TYR A 118 -8.55 -4.96 -5.29
CA TYR A 118 -7.31 -5.29 -4.59
C TYR A 118 -6.40 -4.09 -4.34
N LEU A 119 -6.88 -2.90 -4.64
CA LEU A 119 -6.13 -1.65 -4.60
C LEU A 119 -6.78 -0.66 -3.63
N ILE A 120 -5.96 0.14 -2.97
CA ILE A 120 -6.42 1.24 -2.10
C ILE A 120 -5.50 2.45 -2.21
N CYS A 121 -6.05 3.64 -1.91
CA CYS A 121 -5.22 4.83 -1.69
C CYS A 121 -4.58 4.80 -0.31
N THR A 122 -3.32 5.18 -0.25
CA THR A 122 -2.56 5.38 0.99
C THR A 122 -1.67 6.61 0.88
N SER A 123 -1.33 7.22 2.01
CA SER A 123 -0.21 8.14 2.10
C SER A 123 1.12 7.37 2.01
N LEU A 124 2.22 8.09 1.75
CA LEU A 124 3.55 7.48 1.74
C LEU A 124 3.88 6.82 3.09
N ASN A 125 3.54 7.47 4.21
CA ASN A 125 3.81 6.93 5.54
C ASN A 125 3.02 5.65 5.81
N THR A 126 1.74 5.62 5.45
CA THR A 126 0.91 4.41 5.60
C THR A 126 1.41 3.29 4.71
N HIS A 127 1.77 3.58 3.45
CA HIS A 127 2.36 2.62 2.53
C HIS A 127 3.64 1.99 3.11
N ASN A 128 4.55 2.80 3.63
CA ASN A 128 5.78 2.33 4.24
C ASN A 128 5.52 1.53 5.52
N ALA A 129 4.59 1.98 6.37
CA ALA A 129 4.20 1.26 7.58
C ALA A 129 3.68 -0.15 7.25
N ILE A 130 2.84 -0.28 6.22
CA ILE A 130 2.32 -1.56 5.75
C ILE A 130 3.46 -2.48 5.29
N HIS A 131 4.34 -1.98 4.42
CA HIS A 131 5.40 -2.78 3.83
C HIS A 131 6.46 -3.21 4.84
N TYR A 132 6.91 -2.31 5.70
CA TYR A 132 7.96 -2.59 6.68
C TYR A 132 7.42 -3.15 8.01
N GLY A 133 6.11 -3.07 8.22
CA GLY A 133 5.48 -3.48 9.48
C GLY A 133 5.81 -2.56 10.65
N ASP A 134 6.14 -1.30 10.38
CA ASP A 134 6.52 -0.29 11.37
C ASP A 134 5.36 0.66 11.66
N GLU A 135 4.65 0.40 12.75
CA GLU A 135 3.53 1.23 13.21
C GLU A 135 3.96 2.66 13.59
N SER A 136 5.23 2.87 13.95
CA SER A 136 5.72 4.19 14.35
C SER A 136 5.59 5.22 13.23
N LEU A 137 5.60 4.78 11.98
CA LEU A 137 5.40 5.63 10.81
C LEU A 137 3.97 6.17 10.70
N LEU A 138 3.02 5.57 11.40
CA LEU A 138 1.62 6.02 11.45
C LEU A 138 1.38 7.06 12.56
N LEU A 139 2.29 7.14 13.52
CA LEU A 139 2.18 8.07 14.63
C LEU A 139 2.45 9.49 14.11
N ILE A 140 1.39 10.28 14.02
CA ILE A 140 1.52 11.73 13.88
C ILE A 140 1.69 12.29 15.28
N VAL A 141 2.92 12.64 15.61
CA VAL A 141 3.18 13.47 16.78
C VAL A 141 2.60 14.85 16.44
N PRO A 142 1.57 15.32 17.14
CA PRO A 142 1.07 16.66 16.93
C PRO A 142 2.25 17.64 17.12
N PRO A 143 2.42 18.63 16.25
CA PRO A 143 3.47 19.61 16.45
C PRO A 143 3.26 20.27 17.82
N GLU A 144 4.36 20.47 18.58
CA GLU A 144 4.32 21.14 19.86
C GLU A 144 3.69 22.54 19.66
N ARG A 145 2.57 22.78 20.33
CA ARG A 145 1.86 24.05 20.21
C ARG A 145 2.60 25.13 20.98
N THR A 146 2.92 26.19 20.28
CA THR A 146 3.46 27.40 20.89
C THR A 146 2.33 28.38 21.21
N PRO A 147 2.53 29.34 22.15
CA PRO A 147 1.47 30.28 22.55
C PRO A 147 0.83 31.10 21.43
N TYR A 148 1.38 31.10 20.24
CA TYR A 148 0.93 31.93 19.10
C TYR A 148 0.66 31.12 17.81
N ASP A 149 0.52 29.83 17.88
CA ASP A 149 0.31 28.95 16.70
C ASP A 149 -0.91 29.33 15.86
N THR A 150 -1.93 29.86 16.52
CA THR A 150 -3.18 30.30 15.87
C THR A 150 -3.14 31.74 15.37
N CYS A 151 -2.00 32.44 15.52
CA CYS A 151 -1.82 33.83 15.12
C CYS A 151 -0.85 33.97 13.93
N PRO A 152 -1.27 33.59 12.69
CA PRO A 152 -0.38 33.56 11.52
C PRO A 152 0.18 34.93 11.14
N TRP A 153 -0.43 36.03 11.63
CA TRP A 153 0.02 37.41 11.40
C TRP A 153 1.08 37.87 12.38
N ARG A 154 1.34 37.15 13.46
CA ARG A 154 2.47 37.47 14.36
C ARG A 154 3.74 36.85 13.78
N ARG A 155 4.61 37.71 13.29
CA ARG A 155 5.99 37.31 12.92
C ARG A 155 6.73 36.87 14.18
N ARG A 156 7.40 35.74 14.09
CA ARG A 156 8.33 35.25 15.13
C ARG A 156 9.53 36.17 15.23
#